data_8c3d5ec8d6c8162c02219ab50a25dfe3
#
_entry.id   8c3d5ec8d6c8162c02219ab50a25dfe3
#
_cell.length_a   1.000
_cell.length_b   1.000
_cell.length_c   1.000
_cell.angle_alpha   90.00
_cell.angle_beta   90.00
_cell.angle_gamma   90.00
#
_symmetry.space_group_name_H-M   'P 1'
#
loop_
_entity.id
_entity.type
_entity.pdbx_description
1 polymer ?
#
loop_
_entity_poly.entity_id
_entity_poly.type
_entity_poly.pdbx_seq_one_letter_code
_entity_poly.pdbx_strand_id
1 'polypeptide(L)'
;MSNIEGHSVGDILHSISDSKSLDLFCFIANGSGESEVLKLSKGLSKKQYYLRTKQLLKQGLIQRNKGSFSLTCLGAIVYHAQLVIETGVNSYWKLKAIDSIQSSVGIEEYERIKLIKTIIDDARIESILIAQR
;
A
#
# COMPACT_ATOMS: atom_id res chain seq x y z
N MET A 1 17.39 11.86 -5.38
CA MET A 1 15.93 11.81 -5.30
C MET A 1 15.38 13.19 -4.98
N SER A 2 14.46 13.66 -5.78
CA SER A 2 13.88 14.99 -5.57
C SER A 2 12.74 14.93 -4.57
N ASN A 3 12.77 15.85 -3.60
CA ASN A 3 11.69 16.03 -2.65
C ASN A 3 11.03 17.36 -2.89
N ILE A 4 9.71 17.35 -2.95
CA ILE A 4 8.93 18.58 -2.89
C ILE A 4 8.76 18.90 -1.40
N GLU A 5 8.81 20.15 -1.04
CA GLU A 5 8.71 20.59 0.34
C GLU A 5 7.48 19.98 1.01
N GLY A 6 7.67 19.24 2.10
CA GLY A 6 6.62 18.59 2.85
C GLY A 6 6.12 17.27 2.25
N HIS A 7 6.73 16.79 1.16
CA HIS A 7 6.30 15.58 0.46
C HIS A 7 7.49 14.68 0.15
N SER A 8 7.98 13.96 1.13
CA SER A 8 8.97 12.91 0.91
C SER A 8 8.27 11.55 0.93
N VAL A 9 8.93 10.52 0.41
CA VAL A 9 8.43 9.15 0.50
C VAL A 9 8.22 8.78 1.97
N GLY A 10 9.18 9.15 2.84
CA GLY A 10 9.06 8.89 4.27
C GLY A 10 7.83 9.54 4.89
N ASP A 11 7.55 10.79 4.54
CA ASP A 11 6.37 11.51 5.05
C ASP A 11 5.06 10.85 4.58
N ILE A 12 5.02 10.44 3.32
CA ILE A 12 3.86 9.74 2.75
C ILE A 12 3.61 8.42 3.52
N LEU A 13 4.66 7.60 3.64
CA LEU A 13 4.53 6.31 4.33
C LEU A 13 4.18 6.50 5.80
N HIS A 14 4.74 7.52 6.44
CA HIS A 14 4.42 7.83 7.84
C HIS A 14 2.93 8.15 8.02
N SER A 15 2.34 8.87 7.08
CA SER A 15 0.93 9.27 7.18
C SER A 15 -0.05 8.10 7.15
N ILE A 16 0.37 6.94 6.63
CA ILE A 16 -0.45 5.72 6.57
C ILE A 16 0.17 4.56 7.35
N SER A 17 1.12 4.84 8.24
CA SER A 17 1.88 3.79 8.93
C SER A 17 1.14 3.09 10.05
N ASP A 18 0.18 3.75 10.70
CA ASP A 18 -0.61 3.11 11.73
C ASP A 18 -1.87 2.49 11.14
N SER A 19 -2.38 1.44 11.79
CA SER A 19 -3.51 0.68 11.26
C SER A 19 -4.76 1.51 11.02
N LYS A 20 -5.04 2.46 11.91
CA LYS A 20 -6.23 3.31 11.78
C LYS A 20 -6.15 4.26 10.59
N SER A 21 -4.97 4.87 10.37
CA SER A 21 -4.76 5.75 9.22
C SER A 21 -4.80 4.96 7.91
N LEU A 22 -4.18 3.79 7.89
CA LEU A 22 -4.18 2.93 6.71
C LEU A 22 -5.62 2.48 6.37
N ASP A 23 -6.37 2.04 7.38
CA ASP A 23 -7.77 1.63 7.18
C ASP A 23 -8.61 2.78 6.64
N LEU A 24 -8.43 3.97 7.20
CA LEU A 24 -9.15 5.15 6.75
C LEU A 24 -8.82 5.49 5.30
N PHE A 25 -7.54 5.45 4.96
CA PHE A 25 -7.08 5.71 3.59
C PHE A 25 -7.68 4.70 2.61
N CYS A 26 -7.61 3.41 2.95
CA CYS A 26 -8.19 2.35 2.10
C CYS A 26 -9.69 2.48 1.96
N PHE A 27 -10.37 2.88 3.04
CA PHE A 27 -11.83 3.08 3.03
C PHE A 27 -12.20 4.22 2.07
N ILE A 28 -11.46 5.32 2.10
CA ILE A 28 -11.65 6.44 1.17
C ILE A 28 -11.39 5.98 -0.26
N ALA A 29 -10.34 5.19 -0.47
CA ALA A 29 -9.97 4.67 -1.79
C ALA A 29 -11.09 3.83 -2.40
N ASN A 30 -11.87 3.14 -1.58
CA ASN A 30 -12.96 2.28 -2.03
C ASN A 30 -14.28 3.04 -2.27
N GLY A 31 -14.24 4.37 -2.23
CA GLY A 31 -15.38 5.18 -2.62
C GLY A 31 -16.41 5.43 -1.53
N SER A 32 -16.12 5.06 -0.29
CA SER A 32 -17.03 5.26 0.84
C SER A 32 -16.80 6.63 1.47
N GLY A 33 -17.05 7.68 0.69
CA GLY A 33 -16.56 9.01 1.00
C GLY A 33 -17.32 9.86 2.02
N GLU A 34 -18.38 9.37 2.63
CA GLU A 34 -19.14 10.17 3.58
C GLU A 34 -18.49 10.19 4.95
N SER A 35 -18.23 11.38 5.47
CA SER A 35 -17.51 11.60 6.73
C SER A 35 -18.10 10.85 7.92
N GLU A 36 -19.43 10.87 8.05
CA GLU A 36 -20.09 10.21 9.19
C GLU A 36 -19.96 8.70 9.12
N VAL A 37 -20.11 8.13 7.93
CA VAL A 37 -19.97 6.69 7.72
C VAL A 37 -18.55 6.24 8.00
N LEU A 38 -17.58 6.99 7.52
CA LEU A 38 -16.15 6.72 7.75
C LEU A 38 -15.83 6.70 9.24
N LYS A 39 -16.28 7.70 9.95
CA LYS A 39 -16.04 7.85 11.38
C LYS A 39 -16.63 6.69 12.17
N LEU A 40 -17.87 6.33 11.88
CA LEU A 40 -18.57 5.24 12.57
C LEU A 40 -17.94 3.89 12.24
N SER A 41 -17.61 3.66 10.98
CA SER A 41 -17.08 2.38 10.51
C SER A 41 -15.69 2.06 11.08
N LYS A 42 -14.89 3.07 11.36
CA LYS A 42 -13.52 2.86 11.82
C LYS A 42 -13.34 3.01 13.33
N GLY A 43 -14.41 3.27 14.05
CA GLY A 43 -14.34 3.41 15.51
C GLY A 43 -13.46 4.56 15.99
N LEU A 44 -13.25 5.55 15.15
CA LEU A 44 -12.43 6.71 15.49
C LEU A 44 -13.24 7.73 16.26
N SER A 45 -12.61 8.36 17.25
CA SER A 45 -13.19 9.55 17.87
C SER A 45 -13.19 10.68 16.85
N LYS A 46 -14.03 11.69 17.08
CA LYS A 46 -14.11 12.85 16.21
C LYS A 46 -12.75 13.53 16.03
N LYS A 47 -12.00 13.65 17.12
CA LYS A 47 -10.66 14.24 17.10
C LYS A 47 -9.67 13.39 16.30
N GLN A 48 -9.68 12.07 16.50
CA GLN A 48 -8.80 11.15 15.77
C GLN A 48 -9.09 11.18 14.27
N TYR A 49 -10.36 11.16 13.91
CA TYR A 49 -10.77 11.24 12.52
C TYR A 49 -10.27 12.54 11.87
N TYR A 50 -10.48 13.64 12.55
CA TYR A 50 -10.08 14.96 12.06
C TYR A 50 -8.56 15.04 11.84
N LEU A 51 -7.79 14.59 12.83
CA LEU A 51 -6.31 14.63 12.73
C LEU A 51 -5.79 13.76 11.59
N ARG A 52 -6.35 12.57 11.43
CA ARG A 52 -5.90 11.65 10.38
C ARG A 52 -6.27 12.14 8.99
N THR A 53 -7.48 12.64 8.79
CA THR A 53 -7.88 13.20 7.51
C THR A 53 -7.07 14.43 7.16
N LYS A 54 -6.78 15.27 8.14
CA LYS A 54 -5.95 16.45 7.96
C LYS A 54 -4.54 16.07 7.49
N GLN A 55 -3.97 15.01 8.07
CA GLN A 55 -2.65 14.53 7.68
C GLN A 55 -2.65 13.98 6.25
N LEU A 56 -3.67 13.22 5.88
CA LEU A 56 -3.80 12.70 4.52
C LEU A 56 -3.97 13.83 3.50
N LEU A 57 -4.74 14.87 3.85
CA LEU A 57 -4.91 16.05 3.01
C LEU A 57 -3.57 16.79 2.85
N LYS A 58 -2.85 16.97 3.95
CA LYS A 58 -1.56 17.65 3.95
C LYS A 58 -0.55 16.94 3.04
N GLN A 59 -0.54 15.62 3.07
CA GLN A 59 0.37 14.85 2.24
C GLN A 59 -0.09 14.71 0.79
N GLY A 60 -1.26 15.25 0.47
CA GLY A 60 -1.76 15.24 -0.91
C GLY A 60 -2.30 13.90 -1.37
N LEU A 61 -2.68 13.02 -0.45
CA LEU A 61 -3.21 11.70 -0.78
C LEU A 61 -4.71 11.70 -1.03
N ILE A 62 -5.42 12.60 -0.39
CA ILE A 62 -6.87 12.75 -0.54
C ILE A 62 -7.23 14.19 -0.82
N GLN A 63 -8.42 14.41 -1.34
CA GLN A 63 -8.97 15.73 -1.60
C GLN A 63 -10.45 15.76 -1.22
N ARG A 64 -10.95 16.95 -0.89
CA ARG A 64 -12.35 17.15 -0.59
C ARG A 64 -13.13 17.27 -1.89
N ASN A 65 -14.31 16.69 -1.92
CA ASN A 65 -15.15 16.67 -3.11
C ASN A 65 -16.61 16.66 -2.67
N LYS A 66 -17.19 17.85 -2.56
CA LYS A 66 -18.62 18.03 -2.20
C LYS A 66 -19.04 17.27 -0.92
N GLY A 67 -18.31 17.53 0.16
CA GLY A 67 -18.62 16.92 1.45
C GLY A 67 -18.07 15.52 1.67
N SER A 68 -17.45 14.94 0.67
CA SER A 68 -16.79 13.65 0.79
C SER A 68 -15.31 13.76 0.43
N PHE A 69 -14.57 12.67 0.64
CA PHE A 69 -13.17 12.59 0.28
C PHE A 69 -12.98 11.63 -0.89
N SER A 70 -11.99 11.92 -1.72
CA SER A 70 -11.58 11.03 -2.80
C SER A 70 -10.07 11.04 -2.90
N LEU A 71 -9.50 10.03 -3.58
CA LEU A 71 -8.05 9.99 -3.78
C LEU A 71 -7.63 11.05 -4.80
N THR A 72 -6.46 11.63 -4.57
CA THR A 72 -5.74 12.39 -5.59
C THR A 72 -5.03 11.40 -6.52
N CYS A 73 -4.39 11.91 -7.57
CA CYS A 73 -3.52 11.05 -8.41
C CYS A 73 -2.40 10.42 -7.59
N LEU A 74 -1.77 11.20 -6.71
CA LEU A 74 -0.73 10.68 -5.84
C LEU A 74 -1.32 9.62 -4.89
N GLY A 75 -2.49 9.88 -4.33
CA GLY A 75 -3.19 8.92 -3.49
C GLY A 75 -3.47 7.60 -4.21
N ALA A 76 -3.85 7.66 -5.48
CA ALA A 76 -4.08 6.46 -6.27
C ALA A 76 -2.80 5.63 -6.43
N ILE A 77 -1.68 6.29 -6.67
CA ILE A 77 -0.38 5.61 -6.77
C ILE A 77 -0.02 4.94 -5.45
N VAL A 78 -0.17 5.65 -4.33
CA VAL A 78 0.14 5.13 -3.00
C VAL A 78 -0.79 3.96 -2.65
N TYR A 79 -2.07 4.07 -2.98
CA TYR A 79 -3.02 3.00 -2.74
C TYR A 79 -2.63 1.72 -3.49
N HIS A 80 -2.28 1.82 -4.75
CA HIS A 80 -1.84 0.67 -5.52
C HIS A 80 -0.53 0.07 -4.99
N ALA A 81 0.39 0.91 -4.55
CA ALA A 81 1.63 0.44 -3.92
C ALA A 81 1.32 -0.34 -2.63
N GLN A 82 0.37 0.15 -1.84
CA GLN A 82 -0.07 -0.52 -0.62
C GLN A 82 -0.69 -1.89 -0.93
N LEU A 83 -1.47 -1.99 -2.02
CA LEU A 83 -2.05 -3.28 -2.42
C LEU A 83 -0.97 -4.29 -2.80
N VAL A 84 0.11 -3.84 -3.42
CA VAL A 84 1.25 -4.72 -3.74
C VAL A 84 1.87 -5.25 -2.44
N ILE A 85 2.07 -4.38 -1.46
CA ILE A 85 2.59 -4.78 -0.15
C ILE A 85 1.66 -5.80 0.50
N GLU A 86 0.35 -5.56 0.47
CA GLU A 86 -0.65 -6.46 1.04
C GLU A 86 -0.60 -7.83 0.37
N THR A 87 -0.48 -7.86 -0.94
CA THR A 87 -0.36 -9.12 -1.68
C THR A 87 0.91 -9.86 -1.26
N GLY A 88 2.01 -9.14 -1.08
CA GLY A 88 3.26 -9.71 -0.58
C GLY A 88 3.09 -10.33 0.81
N VAL A 89 2.43 -9.61 1.72
CA VAL A 89 2.16 -10.12 3.07
C VAL A 89 1.31 -11.39 3.01
N ASN A 90 0.28 -11.40 2.18
CA ASN A 90 -0.59 -12.55 2.03
C ASN A 90 0.10 -13.75 1.37
N SER A 91 1.20 -13.51 0.67
CA SER A 91 1.99 -14.55 0.02
C SER A 91 3.27 -14.89 0.82
N TYR A 92 3.31 -14.52 2.09
CA TYR A 92 4.52 -14.59 2.91
C TYR A 92 5.22 -15.94 2.84
N TRP A 93 4.48 -17.05 3.03
CA TRP A 93 5.09 -18.39 3.06
C TRP A 93 5.59 -18.84 1.69
N LYS A 94 4.91 -18.42 0.63
CA LYS A 94 5.37 -18.67 -0.75
C LYS A 94 6.69 -17.95 -1.00
N LEU A 95 6.78 -16.70 -0.57
CA LEU A 95 8.00 -15.91 -0.70
C LEU A 95 9.14 -16.49 0.11
N LYS A 96 8.86 -16.94 1.33
CA LYS A 96 9.87 -17.60 2.17
C LYS A 96 10.37 -18.90 1.52
N ALA A 97 9.49 -19.65 0.88
CA ALA A 97 9.89 -20.87 0.18
C ALA A 97 10.86 -20.56 -0.96
N ILE A 98 10.56 -19.51 -1.73
CA ILE A 98 11.46 -19.07 -2.82
C ILE A 98 12.81 -18.66 -2.25
N ASP A 99 12.83 -17.86 -1.21
CA ASP A 99 14.07 -17.43 -0.54
C ASP A 99 14.91 -18.62 -0.10
N SER A 100 14.26 -19.61 0.51
CA SER A 100 14.95 -20.81 1.02
C SER A 100 15.59 -21.62 -0.09
N ILE A 101 14.87 -21.80 -1.19
CA ILE A 101 15.39 -22.55 -2.34
C ILE A 101 16.55 -21.82 -2.99
N GLN A 102 16.42 -20.52 -3.17
CA GLN A 102 17.49 -19.71 -3.77
C GLN A 102 18.76 -19.68 -2.91
N SER A 103 18.61 -19.70 -1.60
CA SER A 103 19.74 -19.64 -0.67
C SER A 103 20.47 -20.97 -0.54
N SER A 104 19.73 -22.08 -0.55
CA SER A 104 20.28 -23.41 -0.25
C SER A 104 20.95 -24.06 -1.44
N VAL A 105 20.52 -23.74 -2.66
CA VAL A 105 21.04 -24.32 -3.89
C VAL A 105 21.30 -23.20 -4.87
N GLY A 106 22.50 -23.03 -5.34
CA GLY A 106 22.77 -22.03 -6.36
C GLY A 106 22.03 -22.38 -7.65
N ILE A 107 20.81 -21.88 -7.81
CA ILE A 107 20.00 -22.17 -8.98
C ILE A 107 20.29 -21.19 -10.12
N GLU A 108 20.19 -21.68 -11.33
CA GLU A 108 20.39 -20.87 -12.52
C GLU A 108 19.22 -19.90 -12.69
N GLU A 109 19.46 -18.80 -13.39
CA GLU A 109 18.45 -17.78 -13.63
C GLU A 109 17.18 -18.33 -14.27
N TYR A 110 17.32 -19.24 -15.21
CA TYR A 110 16.18 -19.88 -15.86
C TYR A 110 15.30 -20.64 -14.86
N GLU A 111 15.94 -21.40 -13.97
CA GLU A 111 15.24 -22.18 -12.95
C GLU A 111 14.60 -21.25 -11.91
N ARG A 112 15.26 -20.15 -11.58
CA ARG A 112 14.72 -19.15 -10.65
C ARG A 112 13.42 -18.56 -11.20
N ILE A 113 13.43 -18.15 -12.45
CA ILE A 113 12.25 -17.58 -13.11
C ILE A 113 11.12 -18.62 -13.17
N LYS A 114 11.44 -19.85 -13.51
CA LYS A 114 10.45 -20.93 -13.56
C LYS A 114 9.82 -21.19 -12.19
N LEU A 115 10.63 -21.18 -11.14
CA LEU A 115 10.16 -21.34 -9.77
C LEU A 115 9.18 -20.22 -9.38
N ILE A 116 9.54 -18.98 -9.67
CA ILE A 116 8.69 -17.83 -9.36
C ILE A 116 7.36 -17.95 -10.09
N LYS A 117 7.39 -18.27 -11.39
CA LYS A 117 6.17 -18.40 -12.19
C LYS A 117 5.27 -19.54 -11.73
N THR A 118 5.86 -20.59 -11.17
CA THR A 118 5.10 -21.73 -10.67
C THR A 118 4.40 -21.41 -9.34
N ILE A 119 5.08 -20.69 -8.46
CA ILE A 119 4.61 -20.46 -7.08
C ILE A 119 3.74 -19.21 -6.95
N ILE A 120 4.07 -18.15 -7.68
CA ILE A 120 3.41 -16.84 -7.55
C ILE A 120 2.28 -16.71 -8.58
N ASP A 121 1.09 -16.40 -8.08
CA ASP A 121 -0.10 -16.22 -8.91
C ASP A 121 -0.32 -14.79 -9.38
N ASP A 122 0.17 -13.81 -8.63
CA ASP A 122 -0.06 -12.39 -8.92
C ASP A 122 0.98 -11.89 -9.90
N ALA A 123 0.53 -11.33 -11.02
CA ALA A 123 1.41 -10.88 -12.10
C ALA A 123 2.34 -9.74 -11.68
N ARG A 124 1.88 -8.85 -10.80
CA ARG A 124 2.71 -7.73 -10.34
C ARG A 124 3.84 -8.21 -9.44
N ILE A 125 3.53 -9.11 -8.52
CA ILE A 125 4.54 -9.71 -7.64
C ILE A 125 5.54 -10.51 -8.49
N GLU A 126 5.06 -11.30 -9.41
CA GLU A 126 5.90 -12.06 -10.32
C GLU A 126 6.90 -11.17 -11.05
N SER A 127 6.41 -10.08 -11.63
CA SER A 127 7.26 -9.12 -12.35
C SER A 127 8.34 -8.51 -11.46
N ILE A 128 7.99 -8.15 -10.23
CA ILE A 128 8.93 -7.57 -9.27
C ILE A 128 10.04 -8.57 -8.95
N LEU A 129 9.67 -9.82 -8.67
CA LEU A 129 10.63 -10.86 -8.29
C LEU A 129 11.55 -11.24 -9.44
N ILE A 130 11.01 -11.33 -10.65
CA ILE A 130 11.80 -11.67 -11.84
C ILE A 130 12.83 -10.57 -12.15
N ALA A 131 12.45 -9.32 -11.95
CA ALA A 131 13.36 -8.19 -12.17
C ALA A 131 14.49 -8.12 -11.13
N GLN A 132 14.29 -8.73 -9.98
CA GLN A 132 15.25 -8.73 -8.87
C GLN A 132 16.40 -9.70 -9.18
N ARG A 133 17.63 -9.27 -8.99
CA ARG A 133 18.82 -10.10 -9.20
C ARG A 133 19.60 -10.35 -7.92
#